data_2be3d8157181f79469dc1665435715c3
#
_entry.id   2be3d8157181f79469dc1665435715c3
#
_cell.length_a   1.000
_cell.length_b   1.000
_cell.length_c   1.000
_cell.angle_alpha   90.00
_cell.angle_beta   90.00
_cell.angle_gamma   90.00
#
_symmetry.space_group_name_H-M   'P 1'
#
loop_
_entity.id
_entity.type
_entity.pdbx_description
1 polymer ?
#
loop_
_entity_poly.entity_id
_entity_poly.type
_entity_poly.pdbx_seq_one_letter_code
_entity_poly.pdbx_strand_id
1 'polypeptide(L)'
;MSNITKKPTADQVKRLPKALLHDHLDGGLRPQTIIDIAKEIGHELPTYDAAELAEWFRSSCDSGSLVLYLETFAHTVAVMQRRQDIVRVARECAVDLARDGVVYAEVRMAPELITEKGLTLAQAIEAILEGFRAGEVEAKSEGNTIRVMALL
;
A
#
# COMPACT_ATOMS: atom_id res chain seq x y z
N MET A 1 10.65 23.50 -38.11
CA MET A 1 11.48 23.03 -36.96
C MET A 1 10.64 22.03 -36.16
N SER A 2 10.81 20.73 -36.41
CA SER A 2 10.06 19.69 -35.70
C SER A 2 10.71 19.45 -34.35
N ASN A 3 10.13 19.98 -33.27
CA ASN A 3 10.46 19.56 -31.91
C ASN A 3 9.98 18.11 -31.73
N ILE A 4 10.83 17.16 -32.05
CA ILE A 4 10.64 15.77 -31.67
C ILE A 4 10.89 15.73 -30.17
N THR A 5 9.86 15.88 -29.36
CA THR A 5 9.90 15.62 -27.93
C THR A 5 10.22 14.15 -27.74
N LYS A 6 11.47 13.85 -27.48
CA LYS A 6 11.95 12.49 -27.18
C LYS A 6 11.19 11.98 -25.96
N LYS A 7 10.46 10.87 -26.10
CA LYS A 7 9.75 10.28 -24.96
C LYS A 7 10.75 9.99 -23.84
N PRO A 8 10.43 10.30 -22.58
CA PRO A 8 11.32 10.01 -21.46
C PRO A 8 11.53 8.50 -21.32
N THR A 9 12.71 8.10 -20.91
CA THR A 9 13.01 6.70 -20.56
C THR A 9 12.40 6.34 -19.21
N ALA A 10 12.21 5.03 -18.93
CA ALA A 10 11.74 4.57 -17.62
C ALA A 10 12.62 5.10 -16.47
N ASP A 11 13.94 5.08 -16.62
CA ASP A 11 14.88 5.62 -15.62
C ASP A 11 14.74 7.13 -15.41
N GLN A 12 14.43 7.87 -16.45
CA GLN A 12 14.17 9.30 -16.32
C GLN A 12 12.87 9.53 -15.55
N VAL A 13 11.79 8.80 -15.90
CA VAL A 13 10.51 8.89 -15.20
C VAL A 13 10.65 8.51 -13.72
N LYS A 14 11.39 7.43 -13.42
CA LYS A 14 11.63 6.99 -12.04
C LYS A 14 12.32 8.05 -11.18
N ARG A 15 13.24 8.82 -11.76
CA ARG A 15 13.99 9.88 -11.06
C ARG A 15 13.24 11.21 -10.93
N LEU A 16 12.14 11.40 -11.65
CA LEU A 16 11.35 12.62 -11.52
C LEU A 16 10.54 12.59 -10.22
N PRO A 17 10.45 13.72 -9.50
CA PRO A 17 9.54 13.81 -8.37
C PRO A 17 8.10 13.65 -8.86
N LYS A 18 7.34 12.79 -8.16
CA LYS A 18 5.95 12.47 -8.48
C LYS A 18 5.02 12.87 -7.34
N ALA A 19 3.81 13.29 -7.66
CA ALA A 19 2.70 13.41 -6.72
C ALA A 19 1.65 12.34 -7.05
N LEU A 20 1.20 11.60 -6.04
CA LEU A 20 0.16 10.59 -6.15
C LEU A 20 -1.06 11.07 -5.37
N LEU A 21 -2.17 11.39 -6.05
CA LEU A 21 -3.32 12.06 -5.44
C LEU A 21 -4.48 11.12 -5.09
N HIS A 22 -4.37 9.84 -5.37
CA HIS A 22 -5.42 8.86 -5.07
C HIS A 22 -4.84 7.45 -5.09
N ASP A 23 -4.28 7.03 -3.97
CA ASP A 23 -3.84 5.66 -3.75
C ASP A 23 -4.73 4.98 -2.70
N HIS A 24 -4.72 3.66 -2.67
CA HIS A 24 -5.48 2.86 -1.72
C HIS A 24 -4.55 2.05 -0.83
N LEU A 25 -4.56 2.33 0.49
CA LEU A 25 -3.72 1.63 1.45
C LEU A 25 -3.95 0.12 1.44
N ASP A 26 -5.22 -0.29 1.35
CA ASP A 26 -5.66 -1.68 1.32
C ASP A 26 -5.43 -2.38 -0.02
N GLY A 27 -5.04 -1.64 -1.06
CA GLY A 27 -4.72 -2.19 -2.38
C GLY A 27 -3.22 -2.38 -2.64
N GLY A 28 -2.35 -1.80 -1.81
CA GLY A 28 -0.91 -1.70 -2.07
C GLY A 28 -0.01 -2.51 -1.13
N LEU A 29 -0.54 -3.51 -0.40
CA LEU A 29 0.26 -4.29 0.55
C LEU A 29 1.32 -5.14 -0.17
N ARG A 30 2.49 -5.25 0.47
CA ARG A 30 3.51 -6.20 0.01
C ARG A 30 3.01 -7.63 0.19
N PRO A 31 3.10 -8.51 -0.82
CA PRO A 31 2.67 -9.91 -0.72
C PRO A 31 3.30 -10.65 0.47
N GLN A 32 4.59 -10.42 0.74
CA GLN A 32 5.26 -11.03 1.89
C GLN A 32 4.66 -10.58 3.23
N THR A 33 4.27 -9.31 3.35
CA THR A 33 3.62 -8.78 4.56
C THR A 33 2.26 -9.41 4.79
N ILE A 34 1.48 -9.61 3.72
CA ILE A 34 0.20 -10.34 3.80
C ILE A 34 0.44 -11.76 4.32
N ILE A 35 1.44 -12.47 3.76
CA ILE A 35 1.78 -13.85 4.16
C ILE A 35 2.21 -13.92 5.63
N ASP A 36 3.09 -13.02 6.06
CA ASP A 36 3.60 -13.00 7.43
C ASP A 36 2.46 -12.85 8.44
N ILE A 37 1.60 -11.82 8.21
CA ILE A 37 0.48 -11.53 9.11
C ILE A 37 -0.58 -12.63 9.04
N ALA A 38 -0.91 -13.13 7.83
CA ALA A 38 -1.88 -14.20 7.67
C ALA A 38 -1.49 -15.46 8.46
N LYS A 39 -0.21 -15.85 8.44
CA LYS A 39 0.30 -16.97 9.25
C LYS A 39 0.14 -16.73 10.74
N GLU A 40 0.40 -15.51 11.21
CA GLU A 40 0.25 -15.17 12.63
C GLU A 40 -1.20 -15.21 13.12
N ILE A 41 -2.16 -14.79 12.27
CA ILE A 41 -3.58 -14.71 12.65
C ILE A 41 -4.39 -15.94 12.22
N GLY A 42 -3.77 -16.89 11.50
CA GLY A 42 -4.45 -18.08 11.00
C GLY A 42 -5.42 -17.80 9.84
N HIS A 43 -5.15 -16.76 9.04
CA HIS A 43 -5.94 -16.44 7.84
C HIS A 43 -5.43 -17.25 6.64
N GLU A 44 -6.34 -17.95 5.95
CA GLU A 44 -6.00 -18.73 4.77
C GLU A 44 -5.79 -17.85 3.54
N LEU A 45 -4.73 -18.11 2.80
CA LEU A 45 -4.39 -17.45 1.54
C LEU A 45 -4.41 -18.44 0.38
N PRO A 46 -4.60 -17.97 -0.86
CA PRO A 46 -4.52 -18.83 -2.06
C PRO A 46 -3.15 -19.53 -2.20
N THR A 47 -2.09 -18.86 -1.76
CA THR A 47 -0.72 -19.39 -1.72
C THR A 47 0.10 -18.66 -0.65
N TYR A 48 1.18 -19.31 -0.20
CA TYR A 48 2.15 -18.75 0.76
C TYR A 48 3.53 -18.49 0.12
N ASP A 49 3.59 -18.48 -1.21
CA ASP A 49 4.71 -17.93 -1.98
C ASP A 49 4.41 -16.51 -2.39
N ALA A 50 5.34 -15.59 -2.11
CA ALA A 50 5.11 -14.15 -2.33
C ALA A 50 5.00 -13.78 -3.81
N ALA A 51 5.72 -14.48 -4.69
CA ALA A 51 5.66 -14.21 -6.12
C ALA A 51 4.35 -14.75 -6.73
N GLU A 52 3.93 -15.95 -6.32
CA GLU A 52 2.65 -16.52 -6.72
C GLU A 52 1.48 -15.69 -6.20
N LEU A 53 1.55 -15.20 -4.95
CA LEU A 53 0.52 -14.33 -4.38
C LEU A 53 0.42 -13.01 -5.12
N ALA A 54 1.55 -12.39 -5.48
CA ALA A 54 1.55 -11.18 -6.30
C ALA A 54 0.90 -11.41 -7.67
N GLU A 55 1.17 -12.55 -8.31
CA GLU A 55 0.57 -12.90 -9.60
C GLU A 55 -0.93 -13.19 -9.46
N TRP A 56 -1.35 -13.83 -8.37
CA TRP A 56 -2.76 -14.07 -8.09
C TRP A 56 -3.54 -12.74 -7.95
N PHE A 57 -3.01 -11.78 -7.18
CA PHE A 57 -3.61 -10.44 -7.07
C PHE A 57 -3.68 -9.75 -8.43
N ARG A 58 -2.61 -9.78 -9.22
CA ARG A 58 -2.54 -9.14 -10.54
C ARG A 58 -3.55 -9.75 -11.50
N SER A 59 -3.62 -11.07 -11.60
CA SER A 59 -4.57 -11.76 -12.49
C SER A 59 -6.02 -11.52 -12.08
N SER A 60 -6.31 -11.40 -10.80
CA SER A 60 -7.64 -11.06 -10.30
C SER A 60 -8.05 -9.63 -10.68
N CYS A 61 -7.11 -8.68 -10.60
CA CYS A 61 -7.34 -7.30 -11.05
C CYS A 61 -7.59 -7.23 -12.57
N ASP A 62 -6.90 -8.02 -13.37
CA ASP A 62 -7.01 -8.04 -14.83
C ASP A 62 -8.14 -8.94 -15.34
N SER A 63 -8.92 -9.54 -14.44
CA SER A 63 -10.02 -10.48 -14.80
C SER A 63 -11.17 -9.85 -15.60
N GLY A 64 -11.27 -8.52 -15.62
CA GLY A 64 -12.42 -7.79 -16.21
C GLY A 64 -13.70 -7.89 -15.38
N SER A 65 -13.66 -8.50 -14.18
CA SER A 65 -14.78 -8.64 -13.25
C SER A 65 -14.54 -7.82 -11.99
N LEU A 66 -15.40 -6.84 -11.74
CA LEU A 66 -15.35 -6.06 -10.49
C LEU A 66 -15.54 -6.97 -9.25
N VAL A 67 -16.35 -8.01 -9.37
CA VAL A 67 -16.61 -8.94 -8.23
C VAL A 67 -15.31 -9.67 -7.86
N LEU A 68 -14.63 -10.28 -8.83
CA LEU A 68 -13.35 -10.97 -8.58
C LEU A 68 -12.27 -10.01 -8.06
N TYR A 69 -12.24 -8.79 -8.57
CA TYR A 69 -11.35 -7.75 -8.05
C TYR A 69 -11.63 -7.45 -6.57
N LEU A 70 -12.91 -7.24 -6.20
CA LEU A 70 -13.30 -6.94 -4.82
C LEU A 70 -13.05 -8.10 -3.86
N GLU A 71 -13.10 -9.36 -4.31
CA GLU A 71 -12.78 -10.54 -3.50
C GLU A 71 -11.33 -10.51 -3.00
N THR A 72 -10.41 -9.88 -3.73
CA THR A 72 -9.01 -9.76 -3.30
C THR A 72 -8.85 -8.95 -2.02
N PHE A 73 -9.73 -7.96 -1.79
CA PHE A 73 -9.69 -7.13 -0.59
C PHE A 73 -10.04 -7.90 0.69
N ALA A 74 -10.72 -9.03 0.60
CA ALA A 74 -10.96 -9.89 1.77
C ALA A 74 -9.65 -10.31 2.44
N HIS A 75 -8.59 -10.56 1.68
CA HIS A 75 -7.28 -10.93 2.20
C HIS A 75 -6.51 -9.73 2.78
N THR A 76 -6.51 -8.61 2.07
CA THR A 76 -5.78 -7.41 2.52
C THR A 76 -6.42 -6.78 3.76
N VAL A 77 -7.74 -6.69 3.81
CA VAL A 77 -8.49 -6.19 4.97
C VAL A 77 -8.35 -7.13 6.17
N ALA A 78 -8.38 -8.46 5.96
CA ALA A 78 -8.23 -9.43 7.06
C ALA A 78 -6.90 -9.28 7.81
N VAL A 79 -5.82 -8.95 7.13
CA VAL A 79 -4.49 -8.77 7.73
C VAL A 79 -4.27 -7.37 8.33
N MET A 80 -5.23 -6.46 8.20
CA MET A 80 -5.16 -5.08 8.73
C MET A 80 -6.07 -4.86 9.94
N GLN A 81 -6.31 -5.87 10.77
CA GLN A 81 -7.24 -5.78 11.90
C GLN A 81 -6.57 -5.48 13.24
N ARG A 82 -5.23 -5.57 13.35
CA ARG A 82 -4.48 -5.26 14.57
C ARG A 82 -3.69 -3.98 14.38
N ARG A 83 -3.61 -3.16 15.43
CA ARG A 83 -2.91 -1.87 15.39
C ARG A 83 -1.49 -1.97 14.80
N GLN A 84 -0.71 -2.96 15.23
CA GLN A 84 0.65 -3.19 14.78
C GLN A 84 0.75 -3.49 13.29
N ASP A 85 -0.22 -4.21 12.74
CA ASP A 85 -0.24 -4.59 11.33
C ASP A 85 -0.60 -3.39 10.46
N ILE A 86 -1.56 -2.57 10.91
CA ILE A 86 -1.93 -1.30 10.25
C ILE A 86 -0.73 -0.36 10.22
N VAL A 87 -0.01 -0.21 11.34
CA VAL A 87 1.21 0.61 11.40
C VAL A 87 2.27 0.08 10.43
N ARG A 88 2.49 -1.25 10.39
CA ARG A 88 3.44 -1.89 9.46
C ARG A 88 3.08 -1.61 8.01
N VAL A 89 1.83 -1.85 7.61
CA VAL A 89 1.35 -1.67 6.24
C VAL A 89 1.47 -0.20 5.82
N ALA A 90 1.03 0.73 6.66
CA ALA A 90 1.11 2.16 6.36
C ALA A 90 2.56 2.66 6.26
N ARG A 91 3.48 2.16 7.12
CA ARG A 91 4.91 2.46 7.04
C ARG A 91 5.51 1.96 5.73
N GLU A 92 5.23 0.70 5.36
CA GLU A 92 5.72 0.09 4.13
C GLU A 92 5.21 0.83 2.89
N CYS A 93 3.93 1.24 2.87
CA CYS A 93 3.35 2.06 1.80
C CYS A 93 4.15 3.35 1.59
N ALA A 94 4.41 4.13 2.64
CA ALA A 94 5.16 5.38 2.54
C ALA A 94 6.61 5.15 2.04
N VAL A 95 7.27 4.09 2.51
CA VAL A 95 8.63 3.73 2.08
C VAL A 95 8.67 3.34 0.60
N ASP A 96 7.73 2.52 0.14
CA ASP A 96 7.70 2.04 -1.24
C ASP A 96 7.40 3.17 -2.23
N LEU A 97 6.46 4.06 -1.88
CA LEU A 97 6.18 5.26 -2.66
C LEU A 97 7.40 6.18 -2.75
N ALA A 98 8.11 6.39 -1.63
CA ALA A 98 9.33 7.19 -1.61
C ALA A 98 10.44 6.60 -2.50
N ARG A 99 10.63 5.28 -2.46
CA ARG A 99 11.60 4.55 -3.31
C ARG A 99 11.27 4.64 -4.79
N ASP A 100 9.98 4.80 -5.14
CA ASP A 100 9.56 5.07 -6.52
C ASP A 100 9.70 6.56 -6.91
N GLY A 101 10.15 7.43 -6.02
CA GLY A 101 10.35 8.87 -6.28
C GLY A 101 9.08 9.71 -6.08
N VAL A 102 8.07 9.18 -5.38
CA VAL A 102 6.92 9.97 -4.94
C VAL A 102 7.35 10.87 -3.79
N VAL A 103 7.11 12.18 -3.92
CA VAL A 103 7.46 13.18 -2.90
C VAL A 103 6.23 13.66 -2.11
N TYR A 104 5.03 13.41 -2.64
CA TYR A 104 3.75 13.69 -2.00
C TYR A 104 2.73 12.63 -2.39
N ALA A 105 2.02 12.09 -1.42
CA ALA A 105 0.96 11.12 -1.66
C ALA A 105 -0.29 11.42 -0.81
N GLU A 106 -1.45 11.18 -1.40
CA GLU A 106 -2.76 11.11 -0.74
C GLU A 106 -3.26 9.67 -0.80
N VAL A 107 -3.21 8.99 0.35
CA VAL A 107 -3.54 7.57 0.46
C VAL A 107 -4.85 7.42 1.22
N ARG A 108 -5.85 6.85 0.55
CA ARG A 108 -7.17 6.64 1.15
C ARG A 108 -7.31 5.25 1.77
N MET A 109 -8.20 5.17 2.74
CA MET A 109 -8.62 3.97 3.41
C MET A 109 -10.05 4.16 3.94
N ALA A 110 -10.85 3.10 3.94
CA ALA A 110 -12.11 3.03 4.66
C ALA A 110 -11.83 2.46 6.06
N PRO A 111 -11.66 3.30 7.10
CA PRO A 111 -11.19 2.83 8.40
C PRO A 111 -12.19 1.89 9.10
N GLU A 112 -13.46 1.95 8.77
CA GLU A 112 -14.49 1.03 9.24
C GLU A 112 -14.21 -0.43 8.88
N LEU A 113 -13.53 -0.71 7.77
CA LEU A 113 -13.19 -2.07 7.33
C LEU A 113 -12.09 -2.71 8.19
N ILE A 114 -11.31 -1.91 8.93
CA ILE A 114 -10.20 -2.39 9.76
C ILE A 114 -10.47 -2.30 11.26
N THR A 115 -11.75 -2.28 11.65
CA THR A 115 -12.19 -2.21 13.06
C THR A 115 -12.92 -3.46 13.55
N GLU A 116 -13.07 -4.49 12.71
CA GLU A 116 -13.84 -5.70 13.01
C GLU A 116 -13.33 -6.50 14.22
N LYS A 117 -12.03 -6.36 14.56
CA LYS A 117 -11.41 -7.04 15.70
C LYS A 117 -11.28 -6.16 16.95
N GLY A 118 -12.08 -5.10 17.03
CA GLY A 118 -12.27 -4.31 18.26
C GLY A 118 -11.50 -3.00 18.35
N LEU A 119 -10.77 -2.58 17.31
CA LEU A 119 -10.26 -1.22 17.24
C LEU A 119 -11.43 -0.24 17.08
N THR A 120 -11.33 0.92 17.71
CA THR A 120 -12.19 2.07 17.39
C THR A 120 -11.72 2.73 16.08
N LEU A 121 -12.59 3.48 15.42
CA LEU A 121 -12.23 4.28 14.24
C LEU A 121 -11.05 5.21 14.53
N ALA A 122 -11.03 5.87 15.69
CA ALA A 122 -9.93 6.74 16.09
C ALA A 122 -8.61 5.97 16.20
N GLN A 123 -8.62 4.80 16.84
CA GLN A 123 -7.42 3.97 16.96
C GLN A 123 -6.90 3.46 15.61
N ALA A 124 -7.80 3.11 14.69
CA ALA A 124 -7.44 2.70 13.33
C ALA A 124 -6.77 3.86 12.56
N ILE A 125 -7.37 5.05 12.60
CA ILE A 125 -6.82 6.27 11.97
C ILE A 125 -5.46 6.64 12.58
N GLU A 126 -5.34 6.61 13.92
CA GLU A 126 -4.07 6.88 14.61
C GLU A 126 -2.97 5.91 14.18
N ALA A 127 -3.29 4.62 14.02
CA ALA A 127 -2.34 3.60 13.55
C ALA A 127 -1.86 3.88 12.11
N ILE A 128 -2.76 4.26 11.21
CA ILE A 128 -2.41 4.67 9.84
C ILE A 128 -1.45 5.86 9.85
N LEU A 129 -1.81 6.92 10.59
CA LEU A 129 -1.01 8.13 10.67
C LEU A 129 0.36 7.89 11.32
N GLU A 130 0.43 7.01 12.32
CA GLU A 130 1.70 6.59 12.92
C GLU A 130 2.58 5.85 11.91
N GLY A 131 2.01 4.90 11.16
CA GLY A 131 2.70 4.17 10.12
C GLY A 131 3.26 5.09 9.04
N PHE A 132 2.47 6.03 8.52
CA PHE A 132 2.93 7.01 7.53
C PHE A 132 4.10 7.85 8.06
N ARG A 133 4.01 8.37 9.28
CA ARG A 133 5.13 9.14 9.89
C ARG A 133 6.39 8.28 10.06
N ALA A 134 6.24 7.03 10.48
CA ALA A 134 7.37 6.11 10.59
C ALA A 134 8.01 5.84 9.23
N GLY A 135 7.23 5.65 8.18
CA GLY A 135 7.70 5.47 6.81
C GLY A 135 8.37 6.72 6.23
N GLU A 136 7.85 7.93 6.50
CA GLU A 136 8.49 9.20 6.14
C GLU A 136 9.90 9.32 6.77
N VAL A 137 10.03 8.92 8.04
CA VAL A 137 11.32 8.94 8.76
C VAL A 137 12.28 7.90 8.18
N GLU A 138 11.81 6.68 7.91
CA GLU A 138 12.61 5.62 7.28
C GLU A 138 13.08 6.03 5.88
N ALA A 139 12.17 6.51 5.03
CA ALA A 139 12.50 7.02 3.70
C ALA A 139 13.57 8.11 3.75
N LYS A 140 13.48 9.04 4.72
CA LYS A 140 14.49 10.08 4.92
C LYS A 140 15.85 9.51 5.27
N SER A 141 15.92 8.45 6.08
CA SER A 141 17.18 7.78 6.41
C SER A 141 17.82 7.09 5.19
N GLU A 142 17.02 6.73 4.19
CA GLU A 142 17.44 6.18 2.90
C GLU A 142 17.79 7.26 1.85
N GLY A 143 17.68 8.53 2.20
CA GLY A 143 17.96 9.66 1.30
C GLY A 143 16.79 10.10 0.43
N ASN A 144 15.59 9.55 0.68
CA ASN A 144 14.36 9.94 -0.01
C ASN A 144 13.55 10.92 0.85
N THR A 145 12.67 11.70 0.21
CA THR A 145 11.75 12.60 0.93
C THR A 145 10.35 12.39 0.41
N ILE A 146 9.42 12.11 1.32
CA ILE A 146 8.00 11.98 0.99
C ILE A 146 7.16 12.62 2.10
N ARG A 147 6.00 13.16 1.72
CA ARG A 147 4.91 13.51 2.62
C ARG A 147 3.68 12.70 2.24
N VAL A 148 3.11 11.96 3.21
CA VAL A 148 1.91 11.16 2.99
C VAL A 148 0.76 11.72 3.81
N MET A 149 -0.38 11.93 3.15
CA MET A 149 -1.63 12.40 3.76
C MET A 149 -2.66 11.27 3.71
N ALA A 150 -3.40 11.09 4.81
CA ALA A 150 -4.53 10.17 4.84
C ALA A 150 -5.78 10.83 4.25
N LEU A 151 -6.47 10.12 3.36
CA LEU A 151 -7.81 10.41 2.87
C LEU A 151 -8.79 9.38 3.47
N LEU A 152 -9.90 9.85 4.03
CA LEU A 152 -10.93 9.02 4.66
C LEU A 152 -12.26 9.16 3.91
#